data_f673213dc1c4ba77d64a9399a15a69ab
#
_entry.id   f673213dc1c4ba77d64a9399a15a69ab
#
_cell.length_a   1.000
_cell.length_b   1.000
_cell.length_c   1.000
_cell.angle_alpha   90.00
_cell.angle_beta   90.00
_cell.angle_gamma   90.00
#
_symmetry.space_group_name_H-M   'P 1'
#
loop_
_entity.id
_entity.type
_entity.pdbx_description
1 polymer ?
#
loop_
_entity_poly.entity_id
_entity_poly.type
_entity_poly.pdbx_seq_one_letter_code
_entity_poly.pdbx_strand_id
1 'polypeptide(L)'
;MKVLHLICTLETGSNSKRKGLRPIPGTSPLRFKSGWWDFTVKQIEELMGGKVYLHNAKRTASFVGGTVVDYKEFDMTPETVQTLQKLGYNDIIIPKKTKRIEILFQSELDGKGLEWEGRDYSMSYSGDIIDVDRS
;
A
#
# COMPACT_ATOMS: atom_id res chain seq x y z
N MET A 1 9.56 7.89 -14.08
CA MET A 1 9.23 7.71 -12.66
C MET A 1 8.38 6.47 -12.48
N LYS A 2 8.76 5.60 -11.57
CA LYS A 2 7.98 4.40 -11.26
C LYS A 2 6.81 4.75 -10.35
N VAL A 3 5.63 4.23 -10.67
CA VAL A 3 4.43 4.42 -9.86
C VAL A 3 3.69 3.11 -9.67
N LEU A 4 2.95 3.02 -8.56
CA LEU A 4 2.11 1.88 -8.22
C LEU A 4 0.78 2.39 -7.66
N HIS A 5 -0.31 1.88 -8.19
CA HIS A 5 -1.66 2.13 -7.68
C HIS A 5 -2.18 0.90 -6.95
N LEU A 6 -2.78 1.11 -5.79
CA LEU A 6 -3.27 0.06 -4.91
C LEU A 6 -4.70 0.37 -4.46
N ILE A 7 -5.51 -0.66 -4.29
CA ILE A 7 -6.83 -0.54 -3.64
C ILE A 7 -6.65 -0.79 -2.16
N CYS A 8 -7.08 0.16 -1.34
CA CYS A 8 -7.00 0.09 0.11
C CYS A 8 -8.35 0.52 0.70
N THR A 9 -9.15 -0.46 1.09
CA THR A 9 -10.51 -0.23 1.61
C THR A 9 -10.51 -0.17 3.14
N LEU A 10 -11.63 0.30 3.69
CA LEU A 10 -11.83 0.33 5.15
C LEU A 10 -11.88 -1.08 5.72
N GLU A 11 -11.36 -1.23 6.94
CA GLU A 11 -11.54 -2.46 7.73
C GLU A 11 -13.03 -2.65 8.06
N THR A 12 -13.47 -3.90 8.14
CA THR A 12 -14.86 -4.23 8.46
C THR A 12 -15.28 -3.57 9.78
N GLY A 13 -16.39 -2.86 9.75
CA GLY A 13 -16.93 -2.17 10.93
C GLY A 13 -16.22 -0.87 11.29
N SER A 14 -15.26 -0.41 10.49
CA SER A 14 -14.56 0.84 10.72
C SER A 14 -14.98 1.90 9.69
N ASN A 15 -14.99 3.16 10.12
CA ASN A 15 -15.19 4.32 9.26
C ASN A 15 -13.92 5.15 9.10
N SER A 16 -12.79 4.70 9.66
CA SER A 16 -11.53 5.45 9.62
C SER A 16 -10.31 4.58 9.39
N LYS A 17 -10.30 3.34 9.88
CA LYS A 17 -9.16 2.44 9.73
C LYS A 17 -9.24 1.67 8.42
N ARG A 18 -8.14 1.69 7.67
CA ARG A 18 -8.03 0.99 6.38
C ARG A 18 -7.14 -0.24 6.50
N LYS A 19 -7.43 -1.24 5.68
CA LYS A 19 -6.72 -2.54 5.68
C LYS A 19 -5.23 -2.34 5.42
N GLY A 20 -4.42 -2.76 6.39
CA GLY A 20 -2.96 -2.71 6.30
C GLY A 20 -2.34 -1.32 6.32
N LEU A 21 -3.12 -0.25 6.43
CA LEU A 21 -2.63 1.12 6.41
C LEU A 21 -2.62 1.73 7.79
N ARG A 22 -1.45 2.19 8.23
CA ARG A 22 -1.31 2.89 9.52
C ARG A 22 -0.36 4.08 9.39
N PRO A 23 -0.67 5.21 10.03
CA PRO A 23 0.26 6.33 10.12
C PRO A 23 1.41 5.98 11.05
N ILE A 24 2.57 6.60 10.79
CA ILE A 24 3.73 6.52 11.67
C ILE A 24 3.74 7.79 12.52
N PRO A 25 3.49 7.70 13.84
CA PRO A 25 3.45 8.88 14.69
C PRO A 25 4.77 9.65 14.69
N GLY A 26 4.68 10.97 14.82
CA GLY A 26 5.85 11.83 14.95
C GLY A 26 6.59 12.15 13.66
N THR A 27 6.08 11.69 12.51
CA THR A 27 6.67 12.04 11.21
C THR A 27 6.04 13.30 10.62
N SER A 28 6.85 14.17 10.01
CA SER A 28 6.39 15.38 9.33
C SER A 28 7.27 15.62 8.09
N PRO A 29 6.75 15.54 6.85
CA PRO A 29 5.39 15.14 6.50
C PRO A 29 5.02 13.73 6.99
N LEU A 30 3.74 13.49 7.17
CA LEU A 30 3.24 12.22 7.70
C LEU A 30 3.61 11.05 6.81
N ARG A 31 4.18 10.00 7.40
CA ARG A 31 4.50 8.74 6.75
C ARG A 31 3.49 7.67 7.11
N PHE A 32 3.29 6.74 6.19
CA PHE A 32 2.37 5.62 6.36
C PHE A 32 3.08 4.30 6.07
N LYS A 33 2.62 3.25 6.74
CA LYS A 33 2.89 1.86 6.38
C LYS A 33 1.66 1.31 5.67
N SER A 34 1.86 0.66 4.52
CA SER A 34 0.80 0.00 3.77
C SER A 34 1.19 -1.46 3.50
N GLY A 35 0.45 -2.40 4.00
CA GLY A 35 0.74 -3.82 3.86
C GLY A 35 -0.50 -4.60 3.45
N TRP A 36 -0.46 -5.77 3.12
CA TRP A 36 0.73 -6.60 2.84
C TRP A 36 0.54 -7.07 1.41
N TRP A 37 1.40 -6.61 0.53
CA TRP A 37 1.19 -6.70 -0.91
C TRP A 37 2.01 -7.86 -1.51
N ASP A 38 1.46 -8.47 -2.55
CA ASP A 38 2.11 -9.58 -3.24
C ASP A 38 3.09 -9.05 -4.30
N PHE A 39 4.27 -8.67 -3.83
CA PHE A 39 5.40 -8.27 -4.66
C PHE A 39 6.66 -8.97 -4.18
N THR A 40 7.59 -9.19 -5.10
CA THR A 40 8.94 -9.64 -4.73
C THR A 40 9.77 -8.44 -4.25
N VAL A 41 10.82 -8.71 -3.49
CA VAL A 41 11.78 -7.68 -3.07
C VAL A 41 12.36 -6.96 -4.30
N LYS A 42 12.68 -7.70 -5.35
CA LYS A 42 13.20 -7.13 -6.59
C LYS A 42 12.23 -6.13 -7.23
N GLN A 43 10.95 -6.47 -7.28
CA GLN A 43 9.93 -5.56 -7.81
C GLN A 43 9.81 -4.30 -6.97
N ILE A 44 9.79 -4.43 -5.65
CA ILE A 44 9.62 -3.27 -4.78
C ILE A 44 10.85 -2.37 -4.76
N GLU A 45 12.05 -2.93 -4.94
CA GLU A 45 13.28 -2.14 -5.07
C GLU A 45 13.24 -1.22 -6.29
N GLU A 46 12.59 -1.63 -7.37
CA GLU A 46 12.38 -0.79 -8.55
C GLU A 46 11.47 0.41 -8.24
N LEU A 47 10.58 0.25 -7.25
CA LEU A 47 9.65 1.31 -6.85
C LEU A 47 10.26 2.29 -5.86
N MET A 48 11.39 1.98 -5.25
CA MET A 48 12.03 2.88 -4.28
C MET A 48 12.30 4.25 -4.89
N GLY A 49 11.89 5.31 -4.19
CA GLY A 49 11.96 6.69 -4.69
C GLY A 49 10.85 7.06 -5.69
N GLY A 50 10.07 6.09 -6.13
CA GLY A 50 8.88 6.31 -6.95
C GLY A 50 7.66 6.66 -6.12
N LYS A 51 6.48 6.59 -6.73
CA LYS A 51 5.22 6.99 -6.10
C LYS A 51 4.28 5.81 -5.90
N VAL A 52 3.56 5.84 -4.79
CA VAL A 52 2.45 4.93 -4.52
C VAL A 52 1.18 5.75 -4.28
N TYR A 53 0.06 5.28 -4.82
CA TYR A 53 -1.23 5.94 -4.68
C TYR A 53 -2.26 4.92 -4.21
N LEU A 54 -2.99 5.26 -3.16
CA LEU A 54 -4.01 4.38 -2.59
C LEU A 54 -5.40 4.87 -2.99
N HIS A 55 -6.21 3.95 -3.47
CA HIS A 55 -7.56 4.19 -3.96
C HIS A 55 -8.58 3.38 -3.16
N ASN A 56 -9.77 3.92 -3.01
CA ASN A 56 -10.89 3.16 -2.46
C ASN A 56 -11.43 2.14 -3.48
N ALA A 57 -11.35 2.48 -4.76
CA ALA A 57 -11.66 1.62 -5.89
C ALA A 57 -10.90 2.12 -7.12
N LYS A 58 -10.76 1.29 -8.15
CA LYS A 58 -10.01 1.66 -9.38
C LYS A 58 -10.63 2.86 -10.11
N ARG A 59 -11.95 3.05 -9.97
CA ARG A 59 -12.68 4.15 -10.64
C ARG A 59 -12.74 5.43 -9.82
N THR A 60 -12.21 5.42 -8.60
CA THR A 60 -12.16 6.61 -7.74
C THR A 60 -10.74 7.16 -7.72
N ALA A 61 -10.62 8.46 -7.56
CA ALA A 61 -9.31 9.10 -7.39
C ALA A 61 -8.62 8.61 -6.11
N SER A 62 -7.30 8.69 -6.07
CA SER A 62 -6.54 8.34 -4.87
C SER A 62 -6.94 9.21 -3.68
N PHE A 63 -6.95 8.63 -2.49
CA PHE A 63 -7.23 9.39 -1.26
C PHE A 63 -5.94 9.77 -0.51
N VAL A 64 -4.85 9.07 -0.77
CA VAL A 64 -3.52 9.38 -0.25
C VAL A 64 -2.48 8.77 -1.18
N GLY A 65 -1.31 9.35 -1.20
CA GLY A 65 -0.17 8.83 -1.91
C GLY A 65 1.07 9.64 -1.60
N GLY A 66 2.20 9.19 -2.10
CA GLY A 66 3.45 9.88 -1.89
C GLY A 66 4.66 9.08 -2.34
N THR A 67 5.81 9.48 -1.86
CA THR A 67 7.09 8.89 -2.24
C THR A 67 7.38 7.64 -1.41
N VAL A 68 7.70 6.54 -2.08
CA VAL A 68 8.13 5.31 -1.43
C VAL A 68 9.54 5.51 -0.88
N VAL A 69 9.68 5.37 0.43
CA VAL A 69 10.96 5.63 1.12
C VAL A 69 11.61 4.35 1.66
N ASP A 70 10.82 3.30 1.90
CA ASP A 70 11.35 2.04 2.41
C ASP A 70 10.32 0.92 2.20
N TYR A 71 10.73 -0.31 2.50
CA TYR A 71 9.85 -1.47 2.49
C TYR A 71 10.33 -2.48 3.53
N LYS A 72 9.44 -3.43 3.87
CA LYS A 72 9.78 -4.56 4.73
C LYS A 72 9.10 -5.81 4.20
N GLU A 73 9.85 -6.90 4.07
CA GLU A 73 9.29 -8.20 3.74
C GLU A 73 8.79 -8.89 5.01
N PHE A 74 7.56 -9.38 4.94
CA PHE A 74 6.94 -10.19 6.00
C PHE A 74 6.74 -11.61 5.51
N ASP A 75 6.88 -12.55 6.44
CA ASP A 75 6.39 -13.91 6.25
C ASP A 75 5.08 -14.03 7.04
N MET A 76 3.96 -14.05 6.33
CA MET A 76 2.61 -14.01 6.91
C MET A 76 2.19 -15.37 7.46
N THR A 77 2.96 -15.88 8.41
CA THR A 77 2.65 -17.10 9.16
C THR A 77 1.53 -16.82 10.18
N PRO A 78 0.90 -17.88 10.75
CA PRO A 78 -0.09 -17.68 11.81
C PRO A 78 0.41 -16.82 12.97
N GLU A 79 1.67 -16.98 13.38
CA GLU A 79 2.27 -16.19 14.45
C GLU A 79 2.38 -14.71 14.09
N THR A 80 2.81 -14.42 12.87
CA THR A 80 2.89 -13.04 12.36
C THR A 80 1.51 -12.40 12.32
N VAL A 81 0.51 -13.11 11.81
CA VAL A 81 -0.87 -12.62 11.74
C VAL A 81 -1.41 -12.32 13.13
N GLN A 82 -1.17 -13.21 14.09
CA GLN A 82 -1.60 -12.98 15.49
C GLN A 82 -0.94 -11.73 16.08
N THR A 83 0.35 -11.53 15.82
CA THR A 83 1.07 -10.34 16.31
C THR A 83 0.46 -9.07 15.72
N LEU A 84 0.16 -9.06 14.41
CA LEU A 84 -0.45 -7.91 13.75
C LEU A 84 -1.86 -7.64 14.27
N GLN A 85 -2.65 -8.68 14.55
CA GLN A 85 -3.97 -8.54 15.16
C GLN A 85 -3.88 -7.88 16.53
N LYS A 86 -2.90 -8.26 17.34
CA LYS A 86 -2.65 -7.63 18.66
C LYS A 86 -2.26 -6.17 18.54
N LEU A 87 -1.64 -5.77 17.42
CA LEU A 87 -1.31 -4.38 17.13
C LEU A 87 -2.50 -3.57 16.59
N GLY A 88 -3.67 -4.19 16.46
CA GLY A 88 -4.89 -3.50 16.06
C GLY A 88 -5.23 -3.59 14.59
N TYR A 89 -4.53 -4.44 13.82
CA TYR A 89 -4.92 -4.69 12.43
C TYR A 89 -6.05 -5.72 12.39
N ASN A 90 -7.15 -5.37 11.73
CA ASN A 90 -8.27 -6.27 11.49
C ASN A 90 -8.29 -6.75 10.04
N ASP A 91 -9.11 -7.75 9.73
CA ASP A 91 -9.32 -8.28 8.38
C ASP A 91 -8.05 -8.87 7.75
N ILE A 92 -7.12 -9.36 8.58
CA ILE A 92 -5.92 -10.02 8.11
C ILE A 92 -6.21 -11.50 7.87
N ILE A 93 -5.83 -12.00 6.71
CA ILE A 93 -5.90 -13.42 6.37
C ILE A 93 -4.48 -13.96 6.13
N ILE A 94 -4.33 -15.27 6.30
CA ILE A 94 -3.07 -15.95 5.95
C ILE A 94 -3.13 -16.25 4.44
N PRO A 95 -2.27 -15.59 3.61
CA PRO A 95 -2.31 -15.80 2.18
C PRO A 95 -1.65 -17.13 1.78
N LYS A 96 -1.97 -17.62 0.57
CA LYS A 96 -1.29 -18.81 0.02
C LYS A 96 0.20 -18.55 -0.13
N LYS A 97 0.58 -17.44 -0.72
CA LYS A 97 1.97 -16.97 -0.75
C LYS A 97 2.21 -16.16 0.52
N THR A 98 3.00 -16.70 1.43
CA THR A 98 3.20 -16.07 2.74
C THR A 98 4.12 -14.86 2.69
N LYS A 99 5.05 -14.78 1.73
CA LYS A 99 5.94 -13.62 1.58
C LYS A 99 5.17 -12.44 1.03
N ARG A 100 5.14 -11.35 1.80
CA ARG A 100 4.40 -10.12 1.47
C ARG A 100 5.26 -8.91 1.79
N ILE A 101 4.95 -7.80 1.14
CA ILE A 101 5.68 -6.55 1.29
C ILE A 101 4.81 -5.51 1.98
N GLU A 102 5.37 -4.89 3.00
CA GLU A 102 4.86 -3.64 3.59
C GLU A 102 5.63 -2.48 2.98
N ILE A 103 4.92 -1.52 2.43
CA ILE A 103 5.49 -0.32 1.82
C ILE A 103 5.44 0.82 2.81
N LEU A 104 6.56 1.52 2.97
CA LEU A 104 6.65 2.74 3.74
C LEU A 104 6.72 3.93 2.78
N PHE A 105 5.80 4.87 2.90
CA PHE A 105 5.79 6.04 2.04
C PHE A 105 5.55 7.32 2.82
N GLN A 106 6.11 8.41 2.30
CA GLN A 106 5.91 9.76 2.82
C GLN A 106 4.77 10.40 2.03
N SER A 107 3.69 10.79 2.73
CA SER A 107 2.54 11.38 2.08
C SER A 107 2.87 12.74 1.48
N GLU A 108 2.21 13.06 0.38
CA GLU A 108 2.36 14.31 -0.35
C GLU A 108 0.98 14.86 -0.69
N LEU A 109 0.86 16.19 -0.76
CA LEU A 109 -0.42 16.84 -1.07
C LEU A 109 -0.94 16.43 -2.45
N ASP A 110 -0.06 16.29 -3.43
CA ASP A 110 -0.40 15.86 -4.79
C ASP A 110 -0.56 14.35 -4.93
N GLY A 111 -0.39 13.59 -3.85
CA GLY A 111 -0.71 12.17 -3.80
C GLY A 111 -2.20 11.87 -3.73
N LYS A 112 -3.02 12.89 -3.47
CA LYS A 112 -4.49 12.79 -3.43
C LYS A 112 -5.07 13.29 -4.74
N GLY A 113 -6.11 12.62 -5.23
CA GLY A 113 -6.84 13.05 -6.41
C GLY A 113 -6.30 12.51 -7.74
N LEU A 114 -5.41 11.53 -7.71
CA LEU A 114 -4.86 10.91 -8.92
C LEU A 114 -5.77 9.79 -9.41
N GLU A 115 -6.01 9.76 -10.73
CA GLU A 115 -6.72 8.66 -11.36
C GLU A 115 -5.82 7.43 -11.45
N TRP A 116 -6.44 6.25 -11.49
CA TRP A 116 -5.74 4.98 -11.69
C TRP A 116 -5.04 4.97 -13.05
N GLU A 117 -3.77 4.63 -13.02
CA GLU A 117 -2.92 4.56 -14.21
C GLU A 117 -2.52 3.10 -14.46
N GLY A 118 -2.35 2.75 -15.73
CA GLY A 118 -1.98 1.41 -16.12
C GLY A 118 -3.17 0.50 -16.36
N ARG A 119 -2.92 -0.80 -16.36
CA ARG A 119 -3.95 -1.79 -16.67
C ARG A 119 -4.94 -1.95 -15.52
N ASP A 120 -6.20 -2.11 -15.87
CA ASP A 120 -7.25 -2.47 -14.92
C ASP A 120 -7.39 -4.00 -14.87
N TYR A 121 -6.79 -4.60 -13.84
CA TYR A 121 -7.02 -6.01 -13.52
C TYR A 121 -8.22 -6.10 -12.60
N SER A 122 -9.40 -6.34 -13.15
CA SER A 122 -10.68 -6.23 -12.42
C SER A 122 -10.74 -7.06 -11.12
N MET A 123 -9.94 -8.13 -11.02
CA MET A 123 -9.90 -9.01 -9.86
C MET A 123 -8.71 -8.74 -8.93
N SER A 124 -7.86 -7.75 -9.25
CA SER A 124 -6.65 -7.47 -8.49
C SER A 124 -6.78 -6.20 -7.67
N TYR A 125 -6.26 -6.21 -6.43
CA TYR A 125 -6.16 -5.05 -5.56
C TYR A 125 -4.92 -4.19 -5.84
N SER A 126 -4.02 -4.66 -6.68
CA SER A 126 -2.84 -3.89 -7.07
C SER A 126 -2.73 -3.80 -8.58
N GLY A 127 -2.20 -2.67 -9.06
CA GLY A 127 -1.75 -2.52 -10.43
C GLY A 127 -0.34 -3.07 -10.61
N ASP A 128 0.20 -2.93 -11.81
CA ASP A 128 1.62 -3.17 -12.06
C ASP A 128 2.43 -1.95 -11.59
N ILE A 129 3.71 -2.18 -11.33
CA ILE A 129 4.67 -1.09 -11.21
C ILE A 129 4.95 -0.61 -12.63
N ILE A 130 4.56 0.61 -12.92
CA ILE A 130 4.66 1.20 -14.27
C ILE A 130 5.57 2.41 -14.28
N ASP A 131 6.07 2.76 -15.45
CA ASP A 131 6.85 3.96 -15.65
C ASP A 131 5.95 5.04 -16.25
N VAL A 132 5.91 6.21 -15.63
CA VAL A 132 5.16 7.37 -16.10
C VAL A 132 6.07 8.57 -16.22
N ASP A 133 5.79 9.42 -17.20
CA ASP A 133 6.50 10.67 -17.39
C ASP A 133 5.79 11.77 -16.59
N ARG A 134 6.39 12.12 -15.45
CA ARG A 134 5.94 13.22 -14.59
C ARG A 134 7.08 14.19 -14.39
N SER A 135 6.94 15.31 -14.99
CA SER A 135 7.89 16.41 -14.82
C SER A 135 7.58 17.25 -13.58
#